data_bfc03eccea6c2a3788803113855ddd3f
#
_entry.id   bfc03eccea6c2a3788803113855ddd3f
#
_cell.length_a   1.000
_cell.length_b   1.000
_cell.length_c   1.000
_cell.angle_alpha   90.00
_cell.angle_beta   90.00
_cell.angle_gamma   90.00
#
_symmetry.space_group_name_H-M   'P 1'
#
loop_
_entity.id
_entity.type
_entity.pdbx_description
1 polymer ?
#
loop_
_entity_poly.entity_id
_entity_poly.type
_entity_poly.pdbx_seq_one_letter_code
_entity_poly.pdbx_strand_id
1 'polypeptide(L)'
;MPLLERVFALALVACIATLTFPVKADETVPTNSARVQAIQKAGVLRVGVLANPPWLVENTSGSGDQWSGPGWTLAKEYARLLGVKLQPIPVSHETKVPVLASNQVDMTVSPLSVTPERLKVIDFITYSATSLCVFGRADNPKVASAKSIDDFNKEGVIVAYYTGGGEEHWVKTRFPNATLRGVSTAGTAAPVEEIMGKRADITPINRIPWVALNKKVKGLKVLPEENNCQDSKEMGTDVGSAIDKNQPEFLAWLKAVAARMRPELAADEARMVEKM
;
A
#
# COMPACT_ATOMS: atom_id res chain seq x y z
N MET A 1 -36.01 77.89 0.07
CA MET A 1 -35.33 76.85 -0.71
C MET A 1 -34.53 76.04 0.25
N PRO A 2 -34.92 74.79 0.60
CA PRO A 2 -34.13 73.98 1.55
C PRO A 2 -33.24 73.01 0.80
N LEU A 3 -32.02 72.90 1.33
CA LEU A 3 -31.00 71.87 0.97
C LEU A 3 -31.43 70.44 1.40
N LEU A 4 -31.31 69.51 0.50
CA LEU A 4 -31.49 68.08 0.74
C LEU A 4 -30.17 67.51 1.27
N GLU A 5 -30.12 67.05 2.52
CA GLU A 5 -29.04 66.22 3.07
C GLU A 5 -29.21 64.76 2.64
N ARG A 6 -28.25 64.25 1.92
CA ARG A 6 -28.13 62.78 1.61
C ARG A 6 -27.30 62.09 2.68
N VAL A 7 -27.97 61.31 3.50
CA VAL A 7 -27.33 60.42 4.47
C VAL A 7 -26.90 59.15 3.73
N PHE A 8 -25.59 58.93 3.61
CA PHE A 8 -25.02 57.66 3.14
C PHE A 8 -24.89 56.70 4.33
N ALA A 9 -25.73 55.65 4.37
CA ALA A 9 -25.57 54.56 5.29
C ALA A 9 -24.49 53.57 4.77
N LEU A 10 -23.32 53.54 5.43
CA LEU A 10 -22.31 52.53 5.19
C LEU A 10 -22.74 51.23 5.92
N ALA A 11 -23.14 50.20 5.15
CA ALA A 11 -23.36 48.87 5.67
C ALA A 11 -21.98 48.16 5.83
N LEU A 12 -21.55 47.99 7.07
CA LEU A 12 -20.35 47.25 7.42
C LEU A 12 -20.68 45.74 7.37
N VAL A 13 -20.30 45.05 6.29
CA VAL A 13 -20.40 43.58 6.22
C VAL A 13 -19.24 43.00 6.99
N ALA A 14 -19.49 42.52 8.21
CA ALA A 14 -18.53 41.76 9.00
C ALA A 14 -18.41 40.37 8.42
N CYS A 15 -17.31 40.11 7.69
CA CYS A 15 -16.92 38.75 7.25
C CYS A 15 -16.45 37.99 8.48
N ILE A 16 -17.30 37.14 9.05
CA ILE A 16 -16.92 36.18 10.09
C ILE A 16 -16.15 35.06 9.39
N ALA A 17 -14.82 35.14 9.40
CA ALA A 17 -13.96 34.03 9.01
C ALA A 17 -14.08 32.95 10.09
N THR A 18 -14.82 31.89 9.80
CA THR A 18 -14.84 30.66 10.63
C THR A 18 -13.46 30.01 10.54
N LEU A 19 -12.65 30.21 11.55
CA LEU A 19 -11.40 29.47 11.76
C LEU A 19 -11.79 28.02 12.07
N THR A 20 -11.77 27.17 11.05
CA THR A 20 -11.84 25.71 11.25
C THR A 20 -10.50 25.25 11.81
N PHE A 21 -10.42 25.09 13.14
CA PHE A 21 -9.31 24.40 13.76
C PHE A 21 -9.37 22.95 13.32
N PRO A 22 -8.23 22.35 12.86
CA PRO A 22 -8.19 20.91 12.60
C PRO A 22 -8.52 20.19 13.91
N VAL A 23 -9.58 19.40 13.92
CA VAL A 23 -9.88 18.50 15.03
C VAL A 23 -8.70 17.56 15.17
N LYS A 24 -7.92 17.71 16.22
CA LYS A 24 -6.82 16.78 16.54
C LYS A 24 -7.49 15.42 16.83
N ALA A 25 -7.20 14.42 16.01
CA ALA A 25 -7.71 13.08 16.24
C ALA A 25 -7.26 12.58 17.62
N ASP A 26 -8.17 11.97 18.38
CA ASP A 26 -7.88 11.44 19.70
C ASP A 26 -6.97 10.20 19.58
N GLU A 27 -5.74 10.31 20.09
CA GLU A 27 -4.75 9.25 20.12
C GLU A 27 -4.74 8.48 21.46
N THR A 28 -5.70 8.75 22.32
CA THR A 28 -5.87 8.01 23.58
C THR A 28 -6.15 6.55 23.27
N VAL A 29 -5.37 5.64 23.86
CA VAL A 29 -5.58 4.19 23.68
C VAL A 29 -7.00 3.81 24.08
N PRO A 30 -7.81 3.20 23.19
CA PRO A 30 -9.22 2.92 23.49
C PRO A 30 -9.37 1.71 24.43
N THR A 31 -9.36 1.97 25.72
CA THR A 31 -9.46 0.94 26.78
C THR A 31 -10.79 0.19 26.77
N ASN A 32 -11.81 0.71 26.10
CA ASN A 32 -13.11 0.07 25.86
C ASN A 32 -13.09 -0.91 24.67
N SER A 33 -12.05 -0.93 23.86
CA SER A 33 -11.91 -1.89 22.75
C SER A 33 -11.54 -3.28 23.26
N ALA A 34 -12.37 -4.28 22.98
CA ALA A 34 -12.09 -5.67 23.36
C ALA A 34 -10.77 -6.18 22.73
N ARG A 35 -10.43 -5.74 21.51
CA ARG A 35 -9.17 -6.09 20.85
C ARG A 35 -7.97 -5.49 21.60
N VAL A 36 -8.03 -4.22 21.98
CA VAL A 36 -6.97 -3.57 22.77
C VAL A 36 -6.77 -4.27 24.10
N GLN A 37 -7.85 -4.58 24.83
CA GLN A 37 -7.77 -5.32 26.08
C GLN A 37 -7.12 -6.69 25.91
N ALA A 38 -7.46 -7.42 24.83
CA ALA A 38 -6.87 -8.73 24.53
C ALA A 38 -5.36 -8.62 24.23
N ILE A 39 -4.94 -7.63 23.42
CA ILE A 39 -3.53 -7.37 23.11
C ILE A 39 -2.76 -7.01 24.41
N GLN A 40 -3.28 -6.09 25.20
CA GLN A 40 -2.63 -5.68 26.46
C GLN A 40 -2.54 -6.84 27.47
N LYS A 41 -3.59 -7.65 27.58
CA LYS A 41 -3.58 -8.85 28.43
C LYS A 41 -2.56 -9.88 27.97
N ALA A 42 -2.41 -10.05 26.65
CA ALA A 42 -1.41 -10.96 26.07
C ALA A 42 0.02 -10.40 26.19
N GLY A 43 0.19 -9.09 26.36
CA GLY A 43 1.48 -8.41 26.42
C GLY A 43 2.20 -8.35 25.05
N VAL A 44 1.50 -8.67 23.96
CA VAL A 44 2.06 -8.71 22.60
C VAL A 44 1.06 -8.20 21.57
N LEU A 45 1.56 -7.45 20.58
CA LEU A 45 0.87 -7.11 19.34
C LEU A 45 1.41 -8.04 18.22
N ARG A 46 0.57 -8.98 17.78
CA ARG A 46 0.92 -9.93 16.71
C ARG A 46 0.69 -9.29 15.34
N VAL A 47 1.73 -9.20 14.53
CA VAL A 47 1.65 -8.52 13.23
C VAL A 47 2.05 -9.46 12.08
N GLY A 48 1.18 -9.59 11.09
CA GLY A 48 1.47 -10.35 9.86
C GLY A 48 2.52 -9.61 9.03
N VAL A 49 3.63 -10.29 8.69
CA VAL A 49 4.76 -9.72 7.95
C VAL A 49 5.03 -10.52 6.68
N LEU A 50 5.26 -9.81 5.58
CA LEU A 50 5.75 -10.31 4.30
C LEU A 50 6.55 -9.18 3.66
N ALA A 51 7.81 -9.42 3.34
CA ALA A 51 8.65 -8.40 2.71
C ALA A 51 8.03 -7.91 1.40
N ASN A 52 7.90 -6.60 1.29
CA ASN A 52 7.46 -5.92 0.07
C ASN A 52 8.04 -4.49 0.07
N PRO A 53 9.30 -4.34 -0.36
CA PRO A 53 9.94 -3.03 -0.41
C PRO A 53 9.19 -2.04 -1.31
N PRO A 54 9.20 -0.74 -0.99
CA PRO A 54 9.90 -0.07 0.12
C PRO A 54 9.13 -0.11 1.45
N TRP A 55 7.89 -0.59 1.48
CA TRP A 55 6.98 -0.43 2.60
C TRP A 55 7.28 -1.33 3.80
N LEU A 56 7.79 -2.53 3.53
CA LEU A 56 8.26 -3.48 4.56
C LEU A 56 9.45 -4.25 4.01
N VAL A 57 10.61 -4.08 4.64
CA VAL A 57 11.90 -4.64 4.21
C VAL A 57 12.42 -5.56 5.29
N GLU A 58 12.72 -6.80 4.91
CA GLU A 58 13.37 -7.77 5.80
C GLU A 58 14.89 -7.59 5.77
N ASN A 59 15.49 -7.51 6.94
CA ASN A 59 16.93 -7.48 7.12
C ASN A 59 17.46 -8.92 7.31
N THR A 60 18.09 -9.43 6.29
CA THR A 60 18.69 -10.79 6.30
C THR A 60 20.16 -10.81 6.76
N SER A 61 20.73 -9.64 7.16
CA SER A 61 22.13 -9.55 7.58
C SER A 61 22.42 -10.13 8.97
N GLY A 62 21.37 -10.40 9.75
CA GLY A 62 21.49 -10.91 11.12
C GLY A 62 21.90 -9.86 12.15
N SER A 63 21.98 -8.57 11.78
CA SER A 63 22.32 -7.46 12.68
C SER A 63 21.25 -6.37 12.65
N GLY A 64 20.93 -5.78 13.79
CA GLY A 64 19.92 -4.74 13.93
C GLY A 64 18.47 -5.29 13.93
N ASP A 65 17.49 -4.41 13.69
CA ASP A 65 16.07 -4.79 13.58
C ASP A 65 15.86 -5.74 12.39
N GLN A 66 15.12 -6.82 12.59
CA GLN A 66 14.79 -7.77 11.52
C GLN A 66 13.97 -7.11 10.41
N TRP A 67 13.18 -6.10 10.73
CA TRP A 67 12.27 -5.42 9.79
C TRP A 67 12.51 -3.92 9.79
N SER A 68 12.25 -3.28 8.65
CA SER A 68 12.32 -1.83 8.47
C SER A 68 11.27 -1.35 7.45
N GLY A 69 11.18 -0.02 7.30
CA GLY A 69 10.23 0.63 6.40
C GLY A 69 8.98 1.12 7.11
N PRO A 70 8.14 1.94 6.43
CA PRO A 70 7.01 2.65 7.05
C PRO A 70 6.01 1.72 7.76
N GLY A 71 5.74 0.53 7.22
CA GLY A 71 4.86 -0.44 7.88
C GLY A 71 5.39 -0.90 9.23
N TRP A 72 6.70 -1.14 9.33
CA TRP A 72 7.35 -1.55 10.58
C TRP A 72 7.48 -0.39 11.57
N THR A 73 7.82 0.80 11.10
CA THR A 73 7.89 2.02 11.91
C THR A 73 6.54 2.30 12.58
N LEU A 74 5.45 2.18 11.82
CA LEU A 74 4.10 2.34 12.35
C LEU A 74 3.73 1.25 13.37
N ALA A 75 4.08 -0.01 13.10
CA ALA A 75 3.83 -1.12 14.02
C ALA A 75 4.57 -0.96 15.36
N LYS A 76 5.83 -0.51 15.32
CA LYS A 76 6.60 -0.20 16.53
C LYS A 76 5.92 0.88 17.38
N GLU A 77 5.41 1.94 16.76
CA GLU A 77 4.69 3.00 17.48
C GLU A 77 3.40 2.48 18.11
N TYR A 78 2.63 1.64 17.41
CA TYR A 78 1.44 1.02 18.01
C TYR A 78 1.78 0.16 19.23
N ALA A 79 2.79 -0.70 19.12
CA ALA A 79 3.22 -1.54 20.25
C ALA A 79 3.70 -0.70 21.43
N ARG A 80 4.46 0.37 21.18
CA ARG A 80 4.93 1.32 22.18
C ARG A 80 3.76 2.00 22.91
N LEU A 81 2.79 2.52 22.18
CA LEU A 81 1.61 3.19 22.76
C LEU A 81 0.71 2.22 23.55
N LEU A 82 0.57 0.97 23.09
CA LEU A 82 -0.18 -0.08 23.78
C LEU A 82 0.57 -0.63 25.01
N GLY A 83 1.86 -0.34 25.17
CA GLY A 83 2.70 -0.86 26.26
C GLY A 83 3.01 -2.35 26.11
N VAL A 84 3.09 -2.89 24.90
CA VAL A 84 3.28 -4.32 24.62
C VAL A 84 4.48 -4.58 23.70
N LYS A 85 4.89 -5.85 23.62
CA LYS A 85 5.93 -6.27 22.65
C LYS A 85 5.35 -6.43 21.26
N LEU A 86 6.16 -6.20 20.23
CA LEU A 86 5.82 -6.47 18.84
C LEU A 86 6.25 -7.90 18.48
N GLN A 87 5.34 -8.68 17.89
CA GLN A 87 5.60 -10.06 17.49
C GLN A 87 5.30 -10.24 16.00
N PRO A 88 6.32 -10.35 15.13
CA PRO A 88 6.13 -10.64 13.73
C PRO A 88 5.70 -12.09 13.51
N ILE A 89 4.71 -12.29 12.65
CA ILE A 89 4.20 -13.59 12.20
C ILE A 89 4.34 -13.65 10.68
N PRO A 90 5.16 -14.51 10.11
CA PRO A 90 5.29 -14.64 8.66
C PRO A 90 3.98 -15.02 7.99
N VAL A 91 3.67 -14.34 6.89
CA VAL A 91 2.49 -14.61 6.05
C VAL A 91 2.90 -14.68 4.57
N SER A 92 1.99 -15.14 3.71
CA SER A 92 2.15 -15.11 2.25
C SER A 92 1.19 -14.08 1.60
N HIS A 93 1.28 -13.91 0.29
CA HIS A 93 0.31 -13.11 -0.46
C HIS A 93 -1.13 -13.64 -0.29
N GLU A 94 -1.30 -14.95 -0.19
CA GLU A 94 -2.58 -15.64 -0.05
C GLU A 94 -3.12 -15.58 1.38
N THR A 95 -2.24 -15.65 2.37
CA THR A 95 -2.65 -15.78 3.79
C THR A 95 -2.75 -14.44 4.54
N LYS A 96 -2.10 -13.36 4.08
CA LYS A 96 -2.04 -12.05 4.80
C LYS A 96 -3.39 -11.39 5.08
N VAL A 97 -4.46 -11.78 4.41
CA VAL A 97 -5.84 -11.35 4.69
C VAL A 97 -6.56 -12.39 5.56
N PRO A 98 -6.60 -13.69 5.20
CA PRO A 98 -7.27 -14.71 6.00
C PRO A 98 -6.79 -14.82 7.46
N VAL A 99 -5.49 -14.57 7.75
CA VAL A 99 -4.96 -14.63 9.13
C VAL A 99 -5.59 -13.62 10.09
N LEU A 100 -6.15 -12.51 9.57
CA LEU A 100 -6.90 -11.54 10.36
C LEU A 100 -8.23 -12.13 10.85
N ALA A 101 -9.03 -12.67 9.92
CA ALA A 101 -10.33 -13.27 10.25
C ALA A 101 -10.20 -14.50 11.16
N SER A 102 -9.09 -15.27 11.05
CA SER A 102 -8.80 -16.41 11.92
C SER A 102 -8.15 -16.05 13.24
N ASN A 103 -7.98 -14.77 13.54
CA ASN A 103 -7.36 -14.24 14.77
C ASN A 103 -5.94 -14.78 15.03
N GLN A 104 -5.19 -15.13 14.00
CA GLN A 104 -3.79 -15.53 14.12
C GLN A 104 -2.87 -14.32 14.32
N VAL A 105 -3.28 -13.15 13.80
CA VAL A 105 -2.63 -11.87 14.00
C VAL A 105 -3.64 -10.82 14.45
N ASP A 106 -3.18 -9.76 15.08
CA ASP A 106 -4.02 -8.63 15.51
C ASP A 106 -4.14 -7.57 14.39
N MET A 107 -3.12 -7.49 13.55
CA MET A 107 -3.10 -6.69 12.33
C MET A 107 -2.09 -7.28 11.33
N THR A 108 -2.19 -6.92 10.06
CA THR A 108 -1.12 -7.15 9.10
C THR A 108 -0.42 -5.82 8.79
N VAL A 109 0.92 -5.82 8.87
CA VAL A 109 1.76 -4.68 8.49
C VAL A 109 2.48 -4.93 7.16
N SER A 110 2.36 -6.15 6.63
CA SER A 110 2.64 -6.39 5.22
C SER A 110 1.79 -5.46 4.37
N PRO A 111 2.37 -4.69 3.44
CA PRO A 111 1.61 -3.70 2.69
C PRO A 111 0.51 -4.35 1.86
N LEU A 112 -0.66 -3.75 1.93
CA LEU A 112 -1.86 -4.16 1.21
C LEU A 112 -2.38 -3.00 0.36
N SER A 113 -2.59 -3.26 -0.93
CA SER A 113 -3.37 -2.37 -1.80
C SER A 113 -4.83 -2.40 -1.38
N VAL A 114 -5.47 -1.25 -1.34
CA VAL A 114 -6.90 -1.14 -1.09
C VAL A 114 -7.65 -1.62 -2.34
N THR A 115 -8.45 -2.67 -2.21
CA THR A 115 -9.32 -3.17 -3.29
C THR A 115 -10.76 -3.34 -2.81
N PRO A 116 -11.76 -3.28 -3.71
CA PRO A 116 -13.15 -3.48 -3.35
C PRO A 116 -13.43 -4.81 -2.64
N GLU A 117 -12.74 -5.89 -3.04
CA GLU A 117 -12.89 -7.22 -2.45
C GLU A 117 -12.37 -7.23 -1.01
N ARG A 118 -11.20 -6.65 -0.78
CA ARG A 118 -10.59 -6.57 0.55
C ARG A 118 -11.38 -5.68 1.49
N LEU A 119 -11.94 -4.56 1.00
CA LEU A 119 -12.80 -3.67 1.79
C LEU A 119 -14.05 -4.35 2.34
N LYS A 120 -14.49 -5.47 1.76
CA LYS A 120 -15.61 -6.26 2.29
C LYS A 120 -15.24 -7.03 3.56
N VAL A 121 -13.98 -7.39 3.75
CA VAL A 121 -13.54 -8.34 4.78
C VAL A 121 -12.53 -7.79 5.79
N ILE A 122 -11.85 -6.68 5.47
CA ILE A 122 -10.87 -6.02 6.35
C ILE A 122 -11.05 -4.51 6.35
N ASP A 123 -10.49 -3.85 7.37
CA ASP A 123 -10.41 -2.39 7.47
C ASP A 123 -8.94 -1.94 7.32
N PHE A 124 -8.74 -0.84 6.59
CA PHE A 124 -7.41 -0.35 6.23
C PHE A 124 -6.97 0.84 7.07
N ILE A 125 -5.67 0.90 7.32
CA ILE A 125 -4.93 2.03 7.84
C ILE A 125 -3.91 2.42 6.76
N THR A 126 -4.27 3.35 5.88
CA THR A 126 -3.46 3.74 4.72
C THR A 126 -2.39 4.75 5.09
N TYR A 127 -1.17 4.58 4.55
CA TYR A 127 -0.04 5.47 4.78
C TYR A 127 0.73 5.83 3.50
N SER A 128 0.50 5.13 2.39
CA SER A 128 1.14 5.35 1.08
C SER A 128 0.13 5.18 -0.05
N ALA A 129 0.55 5.47 -1.27
CA ALA A 129 -0.21 5.24 -2.49
C ALA A 129 0.71 4.84 -3.65
N THR A 130 0.22 3.99 -4.54
CA THR A 130 0.96 3.51 -5.71
C THR A 130 0.05 3.32 -6.91
N SER A 131 0.65 2.99 -8.04
CA SER A 131 -0.02 2.54 -9.26
C SER A 131 0.80 1.42 -9.90
N LEU A 132 0.25 0.75 -10.91
CA LEU A 132 0.93 -0.35 -11.57
C LEU A 132 1.65 0.11 -12.84
N CYS A 133 2.78 -0.51 -13.07
CA CYS A 133 3.47 -0.63 -14.34
C CYS A 133 3.29 -2.05 -14.86
N VAL A 134 3.47 -2.25 -16.16
CA VAL A 134 3.57 -3.58 -16.75
C VAL A 134 4.93 -3.66 -17.45
N PHE A 135 5.69 -4.69 -17.19
CA PHE A 135 6.99 -4.87 -17.84
C PHE A 135 7.18 -6.28 -18.36
N GLY A 136 8.11 -6.40 -19.30
CA GLY A 136 8.59 -7.65 -19.83
C GLY A 136 10.01 -7.48 -20.39
N ARG A 137 10.57 -8.55 -20.96
CA ARG A 137 11.88 -8.46 -21.57
C ARG A 137 11.83 -7.68 -22.87
N ALA A 138 12.75 -6.73 -23.05
CA ALA A 138 12.82 -5.89 -24.25
C ALA A 138 13.14 -6.68 -25.53
N ASP A 139 13.77 -7.86 -25.41
CA ASP A 139 14.08 -8.77 -26.52
C ASP A 139 12.90 -9.69 -26.90
N ASN A 140 11.80 -9.68 -26.14
CA ASN A 140 10.57 -10.38 -26.49
C ASN A 140 9.83 -9.57 -27.57
N PRO A 141 9.60 -10.12 -28.80
CA PRO A 141 8.94 -9.39 -29.88
C PRO A 141 7.58 -8.80 -29.52
N LYS A 142 6.80 -9.49 -28.65
CA LYS A 142 5.50 -9.01 -28.18
C LYS A 142 5.63 -7.76 -27.30
N VAL A 143 6.70 -7.70 -26.49
CA VAL A 143 6.99 -6.57 -25.62
C VAL A 143 7.66 -5.44 -26.40
N ALA A 144 8.63 -5.76 -27.25
CA ALA A 144 9.35 -4.79 -28.07
C ALA A 144 8.41 -3.95 -28.94
N SER A 145 7.41 -4.57 -29.56
CA SER A 145 6.45 -3.92 -30.45
C SER A 145 5.31 -3.19 -29.73
N ALA A 146 5.06 -3.48 -28.45
CA ALA A 146 3.97 -2.89 -27.71
C ALA A 146 4.19 -1.38 -27.45
N LYS A 147 3.16 -0.58 -27.64
CA LYS A 147 3.14 0.87 -27.42
C LYS A 147 2.29 1.26 -26.23
N SER A 148 1.35 0.38 -25.84
CA SER A 148 0.45 0.57 -24.70
C SER A 148 0.24 -0.74 -23.96
N ILE A 149 -0.30 -0.67 -22.74
CA ILE A 149 -0.67 -1.86 -21.97
C ILE A 149 -1.79 -2.66 -22.67
N ASP A 150 -2.64 -1.98 -23.47
CA ASP A 150 -3.72 -2.62 -24.24
C ASP A 150 -3.19 -3.63 -25.26
N ASP A 151 -2.00 -3.41 -25.78
CA ASP A 151 -1.38 -4.30 -26.78
C ASP A 151 -1.10 -5.69 -26.24
N PHE A 152 -1.15 -5.89 -24.93
CA PHE A 152 -0.96 -7.19 -24.29
C PHE A 152 -2.25 -7.97 -24.07
N ASN A 153 -3.42 -7.34 -24.26
CA ASN A 153 -4.70 -8.03 -24.10
C ASN A 153 -5.10 -8.81 -25.36
N LYS A 154 -4.31 -9.82 -25.71
CA LYS A 154 -4.54 -10.67 -26.89
C LYS A 154 -4.09 -12.10 -26.68
N GLU A 155 -4.62 -13.00 -27.49
CA GLU A 155 -4.21 -14.39 -27.53
C GLU A 155 -2.69 -14.53 -27.74
N GLY A 156 -2.12 -15.53 -27.09
CA GLY A 156 -0.68 -15.83 -27.15
C GLY A 156 0.21 -14.95 -26.26
N VAL A 157 -0.34 -13.95 -25.55
CA VAL A 157 0.38 -13.23 -24.48
C VAL A 157 0.18 -13.96 -23.17
N ILE A 158 1.25 -14.16 -22.40
CA ILE A 158 1.22 -14.79 -21.06
C ILE A 158 1.54 -13.72 -20.01
N VAL A 159 0.60 -13.51 -19.09
CA VAL A 159 0.70 -12.52 -17.99
C VAL A 159 0.94 -13.25 -16.68
N ALA A 160 2.12 -13.08 -16.07
CA ALA A 160 2.40 -13.59 -14.72
C ALA A 160 1.88 -12.62 -13.66
N TYR A 161 1.39 -13.13 -12.51
CA TYR A 161 0.95 -12.33 -11.38
C TYR A 161 0.98 -13.15 -10.08
N TYR A 162 0.98 -12.46 -8.92
CA TYR A 162 0.85 -13.14 -7.62
C TYR A 162 -0.60 -13.56 -7.36
N THR A 163 -0.81 -14.83 -7.10
CA THR A 163 -2.09 -15.33 -6.55
C THR A 163 -2.30 -14.74 -5.14
N GLY A 164 -3.47 -14.18 -4.87
CA GLY A 164 -3.76 -13.43 -3.64
C GLY A 164 -3.11 -12.03 -3.60
N GLY A 165 -2.37 -11.64 -4.64
CA GLY A 165 -1.86 -10.27 -4.82
C GLY A 165 -2.98 -9.24 -4.98
N GLY A 166 -2.66 -7.97 -4.72
CA GLY A 166 -3.62 -6.87 -4.93
C GLY A 166 -3.99 -6.68 -6.39
N GLU A 167 -3.06 -7.00 -7.28
CA GLU A 167 -3.19 -6.90 -8.73
C GLU A 167 -3.96 -8.06 -9.41
N GLU A 168 -4.24 -9.15 -8.69
CA GLU A 168 -4.87 -10.34 -9.30
C GLU A 168 -6.20 -10.02 -9.98
N HIS A 169 -7.08 -9.30 -9.30
CA HIS A 169 -8.38 -8.91 -9.87
C HIS A 169 -8.19 -7.99 -11.08
N TRP A 170 -7.27 -7.02 -10.97
CA TRP A 170 -6.95 -6.11 -12.06
C TRP A 170 -6.42 -6.86 -13.28
N VAL A 171 -5.48 -7.79 -13.11
CA VAL A 171 -4.94 -8.61 -14.20
C VAL A 171 -6.05 -9.38 -14.92
N LYS A 172 -6.95 -10.03 -14.16
CA LYS A 172 -8.07 -10.79 -14.72
C LYS A 172 -9.04 -9.91 -15.52
N THR A 173 -9.26 -8.69 -15.08
CA THR A 173 -10.15 -7.73 -15.75
C THR A 173 -9.45 -7.04 -16.93
N ARG A 174 -8.16 -6.74 -16.79
CA ARG A 174 -7.39 -5.95 -17.74
C ARG A 174 -6.96 -6.75 -18.96
N PHE A 175 -6.74 -8.07 -18.79
CA PHE A 175 -6.23 -8.97 -19.82
C PHE A 175 -7.12 -10.20 -20.05
N PRO A 176 -8.43 -10.03 -20.34
CA PRO A 176 -9.36 -11.16 -20.49
C PRO A 176 -9.03 -12.07 -21.70
N ASN A 177 -8.26 -11.57 -22.68
CA ASN A 177 -7.90 -12.32 -23.91
C ASN A 177 -6.48 -12.92 -23.81
N ALA A 178 -5.74 -12.66 -22.75
CA ALA A 178 -4.39 -13.21 -22.55
C ALA A 178 -4.43 -14.50 -21.71
N THR A 179 -3.36 -15.27 -21.76
CA THR A 179 -3.17 -16.40 -20.86
C THR A 179 -2.66 -15.90 -19.51
N LEU A 180 -3.39 -16.18 -18.44
CA LEU A 180 -3.03 -15.75 -17.10
C LEU A 180 -2.26 -16.86 -16.36
N ARG A 181 -1.10 -16.49 -15.78
CA ARG A 181 -0.21 -17.38 -15.05
C ARG A 181 -0.05 -16.90 -13.60
N GLY A 182 -0.89 -17.42 -12.71
CA GLY A 182 -0.77 -17.18 -11.27
C GLY A 182 0.44 -17.90 -10.68
N VAL A 183 1.19 -17.23 -9.82
CA VAL A 183 2.31 -17.81 -9.07
C VAL A 183 2.05 -17.64 -7.57
N SER A 184 2.23 -18.73 -6.81
CA SER A 184 1.89 -18.83 -5.38
C SER A 184 3.11 -19.04 -4.49
N THR A 185 4.28 -18.58 -4.88
CA THR A 185 5.48 -18.73 -4.07
C THR A 185 5.63 -17.62 -3.05
N ALA A 186 6.29 -17.92 -1.92
CA ALA A 186 6.52 -16.97 -0.83
C ALA A 186 7.52 -15.85 -1.15
N GLY A 187 8.03 -15.76 -2.38
CA GLY A 187 9.01 -14.75 -2.77
C GLY A 187 8.41 -13.57 -3.50
N THR A 188 8.94 -12.36 -3.27
CA THR A 188 8.54 -11.14 -4.00
C THR A 188 9.06 -11.08 -5.43
N ALA A 189 9.91 -12.05 -5.84
CA ALA A 189 10.54 -12.10 -7.16
C ALA A 189 9.86 -13.06 -8.13
N ALA A 190 8.91 -13.90 -7.68
CA ALA A 190 8.39 -15.00 -8.51
C ALA A 190 7.84 -14.57 -9.90
N PRO A 191 7.02 -13.52 -10.07
CA PRO A 191 6.62 -13.10 -11.40
C PRO A 191 7.79 -12.56 -12.24
N VAL A 192 8.78 -11.92 -11.61
CA VAL A 192 10.01 -11.47 -12.31
C VAL A 192 10.78 -12.67 -12.84
N GLU A 193 10.89 -13.75 -12.06
CA GLU A 193 11.54 -15.02 -12.47
C GLU A 193 10.80 -15.68 -13.63
N GLU A 194 9.46 -15.58 -13.70
CA GLU A 194 8.69 -16.04 -14.85
C GLU A 194 9.06 -15.28 -16.13
N ILE A 195 9.24 -13.96 -16.03
CA ILE A 195 9.67 -13.10 -17.14
C ILE A 195 11.09 -13.46 -17.59
N MET A 196 12.03 -13.51 -16.62
CA MET A 196 13.45 -13.80 -16.94
C MET A 196 13.64 -15.23 -17.45
N GLY A 197 12.85 -16.18 -16.95
CA GLY A 197 12.82 -17.57 -17.40
C GLY A 197 12.06 -17.81 -18.70
N LYS A 198 11.53 -16.77 -19.35
CA LYS A 198 10.74 -16.87 -20.60
C LYS A 198 9.46 -17.71 -20.48
N ARG A 199 8.94 -17.88 -19.25
CA ARG A 199 7.69 -18.59 -18.97
C ARG A 199 6.46 -17.69 -19.01
N ALA A 200 6.68 -16.36 -18.95
CA ALA A 200 5.66 -15.35 -19.20
C ALA A 200 6.23 -14.20 -20.05
N ASP A 201 5.35 -13.46 -20.70
CA ASP A 201 5.74 -12.33 -21.54
C ASP A 201 5.81 -11.03 -20.74
N ILE A 202 4.85 -10.82 -19.85
CA ILE A 202 4.73 -9.61 -19.04
C ILE A 202 4.28 -9.92 -17.61
N THR A 203 4.51 -8.95 -16.71
CA THR A 203 3.97 -8.96 -15.34
C THR A 203 3.72 -7.53 -14.87
N PRO A 204 2.68 -7.28 -14.05
CA PRO A 204 2.52 -6.01 -13.35
C PRO A 204 3.55 -5.88 -12.21
N ILE A 205 3.88 -4.64 -11.91
CA ILE A 205 4.71 -4.26 -10.77
C ILE A 205 4.27 -2.87 -10.28
N ASN A 206 4.30 -2.63 -8.98
CA ASN A 206 4.11 -1.27 -8.47
C ASN A 206 5.21 -0.34 -8.98
N ARG A 207 4.83 0.90 -9.37
CA ARG A 207 5.76 1.89 -9.94
C ARG A 207 6.97 2.18 -9.07
N ILE A 208 6.82 2.11 -7.73
CA ILE A 208 7.90 2.40 -6.79
C ILE A 208 8.99 1.31 -6.84
N PRO A 209 8.70 0.01 -6.57
CA PRO A 209 9.69 -1.04 -6.70
C PRO A 209 10.21 -1.24 -8.13
N TRP A 210 9.46 -0.82 -9.17
CA TRP A 210 9.95 -0.84 -10.54
C TRP A 210 11.26 -0.07 -10.71
N VAL A 211 11.39 1.10 -10.08
CA VAL A 211 12.62 1.93 -10.17
C VAL A 211 13.87 1.13 -9.78
N ALA A 212 13.77 0.40 -8.68
CA ALA A 212 14.89 -0.42 -8.19
C ALA A 212 15.15 -1.64 -9.07
N LEU A 213 14.08 -2.31 -9.52
CA LEU A 213 14.21 -3.45 -10.44
C LEU A 213 14.91 -3.02 -11.72
N ASN A 214 14.49 -1.91 -12.35
CA ASN A 214 15.05 -1.42 -13.61
C ASN A 214 16.51 -0.96 -13.49
N LYS A 215 16.95 -0.56 -12.30
CA LYS A 215 18.38 -0.27 -12.05
C LYS A 215 19.21 -1.56 -12.03
N LYS A 216 18.68 -2.63 -11.42
CA LYS A 216 19.39 -3.90 -11.17
C LYS A 216 19.33 -4.86 -12.36
N VAL A 217 18.19 -4.93 -13.04
CA VAL A 217 17.94 -5.87 -14.14
C VAL A 217 17.89 -5.09 -15.46
N LYS A 218 18.81 -5.38 -16.35
CA LYS A 218 18.87 -4.75 -17.67
C LYS A 218 18.07 -5.54 -18.71
N GLY A 219 17.71 -4.88 -19.82
CA GLY A 219 16.98 -5.51 -20.92
C GLY A 219 15.49 -5.68 -20.63
N LEU A 220 14.93 -4.89 -19.73
CA LEU A 220 13.49 -4.79 -19.49
C LEU A 220 12.91 -3.57 -20.23
N LYS A 221 11.67 -3.71 -20.68
CA LYS A 221 10.82 -2.63 -21.19
C LYS A 221 9.58 -2.53 -20.32
N VAL A 222 9.20 -1.31 -19.97
CA VAL A 222 8.03 -1.01 -19.13
C VAL A 222 6.99 -0.21 -19.91
N LEU A 223 5.74 -0.39 -19.58
CA LEU A 223 4.61 0.43 -20.04
C LEU A 223 3.79 0.93 -18.84
N PRO A 224 3.32 2.19 -18.90
CA PRO A 224 3.65 3.21 -19.91
C PRO A 224 5.14 3.58 -19.88
N GLU A 225 5.71 3.94 -21.02
CA GLU A 225 7.15 4.30 -21.10
C GLU A 225 7.45 5.69 -20.55
N GLU A 226 6.46 6.60 -20.59
CA GLU A 226 6.62 7.99 -20.15
C GLU A 226 7.08 8.04 -18.69
N ASN A 227 8.08 8.90 -18.46
CA ASN A 227 8.71 9.05 -17.14
C ASN A 227 9.03 7.70 -16.47
N ASN A 228 9.49 6.71 -17.27
CA ASN A 228 9.80 5.37 -16.77
C ASN A 228 8.66 4.80 -15.88
N CYS A 229 7.43 4.98 -16.34
CA CYS A 229 6.18 4.54 -15.69
C CYS A 229 5.84 5.24 -14.35
N GLN A 230 6.55 6.29 -13.93
CA GLN A 230 6.29 6.92 -12.64
C GLN A 230 4.95 7.67 -12.61
N ASP A 231 4.41 8.06 -13.77
CA ASP A 231 3.14 8.76 -13.91
C ASP A 231 1.96 7.83 -14.26
N SER A 232 2.17 6.51 -14.18
CA SER A 232 1.11 5.53 -14.46
C SER A 232 -0.14 5.77 -13.63
N LYS A 233 -1.29 5.64 -14.28
CA LYS A 233 -2.62 5.69 -13.65
C LYS A 233 -3.27 4.31 -13.53
N GLU A 234 -2.60 3.27 -14.03
CA GLU A 234 -3.11 1.90 -13.95
C GLU A 234 -3.23 1.46 -12.49
N MET A 235 -4.43 1.03 -12.11
CA MET A 235 -4.74 0.58 -10.75
C MET A 235 -4.17 1.50 -9.65
N GLY A 236 -4.37 2.84 -9.79
CA GLY A 236 -4.01 3.78 -8.73
C GLY A 236 -4.72 3.38 -7.44
N THR A 237 -3.99 3.14 -6.36
CA THR A 237 -4.53 2.64 -5.11
C THR A 237 -3.72 3.11 -3.90
N ASP A 238 -4.42 3.29 -2.78
CA ASP A 238 -3.77 3.44 -1.49
C ASP A 238 -3.15 2.13 -1.01
N VAL A 239 -2.08 2.27 -0.22
CA VAL A 239 -1.36 1.17 0.40
C VAL A 239 -1.36 1.37 1.92
N GLY A 240 -1.56 0.29 2.65
CA GLY A 240 -1.59 0.38 4.11
C GLY A 240 -1.51 -0.97 4.82
N SER A 241 -1.59 -0.88 6.13
CA SER A 241 -1.83 -1.98 7.05
C SER A 241 -3.32 -2.27 7.14
N ALA A 242 -3.70 -3.42 7.72
CA ALA A 242 -5.11 -3.77 7.89
C ALA A 242 -5.38 -4.54 9.19
N ILE A 243 -6.62 -4.46 9.62
CA ILE A 243 -7.20 -5.25 10.71
C ILE A 243 -8.46 -5.97 10.21
N ASP A 244 -8.95 -6.95 10.97
CA ASP A 244 -10.26 -7.54 10.74
C ASP A 244 -11.40 -6.54 11.01
N LYS A 245 -12.58 -6.82 10.47
CA LYS A 245 -13.78 -5.98 10.60
C LYS A 245 -14.31 -5.91 12.05
N ASN A 246 -15.22 -4.96 12.25
CA ASN A 246 -16.02 -4.80 13.48
C ASN A 246 -15.21 -4.37 14.71
N GLN A 247 -14.20 -3.53 14.52
CA GLN A 247 -13.36 -2.98 15.58
C GLN A 247 -13.24 -1.45 15.47
N PRO A 248 -14.36 -0.71 15.57
CA PRO A 248 -14.40 0.72 15.22
C PRO A 248 -13.49 1.58 16.09
N GLU A 249 -13.42 1.33 17.41
CA GLU A 249 -12.57 2.11 18.32
C GLU A 249 -11.08 1.86 18.05
N PHE A 250 -10.72 0.60 17.87
CA PHE A 250 -9.34 0.21 17.52
C PHE A 250 -8.92 0.80 16.18
N LEU A 251 -9.78 0.70 15.15
CA LEU A 251 -9.54 1.28 13.83
C LEU A 251 -9.36 2.79 13.88
N ALA A 252 -10.24 3.49 14.62
CA ALA A 252 -10.19 4.95 14.74
C ALA A 252 -8.86 5.39 15.38
N TRP A 253 -8.44 4.71 16.44
CA TRP A 253 -7.17 4.97 17.11
C TRP A 253 -5.97 4.69 16.19
N LEU A 254 -5.93 3.54 15.51
CA LEU A 254 -4.86 3.20 14.58
C LEU A 254 -4.72 4.26 13.47
N LYS A 255 -5.85 4.72 12.92
CA LYS A 255 -5.88 5.79 11.92
C LYS A 255 -5.39 7.14 12.46
N ALA A 256 -5.74 7.49 13.69
CA ALA A 256 -5.30 8.72 14.32
C ALA A 256 -3.77 8.74 14.48
N VAL A 257 -3.19 7.67 15.00
CA VAL A 257 -1.74 7.51 15.13
C VAL A 257 -1.05 7.54 13.75
N ALA A 258 -1.57 6.82 12.77
CA ALA A 258 -1.01 6.83 11.41
C ALA A 258 -1.05 8.24 10.77
N ALA A 259 -2.14 8.98 10.98
CA ALA A 259 -2.27 10.35 10.50
C ALA A 259 -1.22 11.30 11.11
N ARG A 260 -0.97 11.19 12.41
CA ARG A 260 0.11 11.93 13.08
C ARG A 260 1.49 11.60 12.51
N MET A 261 1.74 10.31 12.28
CA MET A 261 3.03 9.82 11.81
C MET A 261 3.24 9.98 10.30
N ARG A 262 2.25 10.43 9.55
CA ARG A 262 2.33 10.51 8.07
C ARG A 262 3.61 11.15 7.52
N PRO A 263 4.11 12.29 8.05
CA PRO A 263 5.38 12.88 7.58
C PRO A 263 6.58 11.94 7.79
N GLU A 264 6.64 11.26 8.94
CA GLU A 264 7.73 10.31 9.26
C GLU A 264 7.66 9.07 8.36
N LEU A 265 6.46 8.52 8.15
CA LEU A 265 6.25 7.36 7.28
C LEU A 265 6.62 7.66 5.83
N ALA A 266 6.29 8.86 5.32
CA ALA A 266 6.67 9.28 3.99
C ALA A 266 8.20 9.45 3.85
N ALA A 267 8.86 10.03 4.86
CA ALA A 267 10.31 10.14 4.89
C ALA A 267 11.01 8.77 4.98
N ASP A 268 10.41 7.83 5.72
CA ASP A 268 10.92 6.46 5.82
C ASP A 268 10.79 5.72 4.49
N GLU A 269 9.63 5.82 3.81
CA GLU A 269 9.43 5.28 2.48
C GLU A 269 10.49 5.80 1.49
N ALA A 270 10.72 7.13 1.47
CA ALA A 270 11.72 7.74 0.60
C ALA A 270 13.13 7.18 0.87
N ARG A 271 13.51 7.04 2.15
CA ARG A 271 14.81 6.43 2.54
C ARG A 271 14.92 4.97 2.08
N MET A 272 13.83 4.20 2.13
CA MET A 272 13.84 2.82 1.65
C MET A 272 14.00 2.76 0.13
N VAL A 273 13.34 3.65 -0.61
CA VAL A 273 13.46 3.75 -2.09
C VAL A 273 14.90 4.10 -2.49
N GLU A 274 15.57 5.00 -1.77
CA GLU A 274 16.97 5.37 -2.05
C GLU A 274 17.94 4.18 -1.88
N LYS A 275 17.66 3.28 -0.93
CA LYS A 275 18.50 2.11 -0.63
C LYS A 275 18.25 0.91 -1.58
N MET A 276 17.19 0.95 -2.37
CA MET A 276 16.81 -0.12 -3.32
C MET A 276 17.64 -0.05 -4.61
#